data_dcadc3cfbf667edf09a220af630389b3
#
_entry.id   dcadc3cfbf667edf09a220af630389b3
#
_cell.length_a   1.000
_cell.length_b   1.000
_cell.length_c   1.000
_cell.angle_alpha   90.00
_cell.angle_beta   90.00
_cell.angle_gamma   90.00
#
_symmetry.space_group_name_H-M   'P 1'
#
loop_
_entity.id
_entity.type
_entity.pdbx_description
1 polymer ?
#
loop_
_entity_poly.entity_id
_entity_poly.type
_entity_poly.pdbx_seq_one_letter_code
_entity_poly.pdbx_strand_id
1 'polypeptide(L)'
;GLTGKTYLVLGVANKKSVAWHVAKTLEVEGAKVVYSVRSQARLDSLKGLLDGKPVYLCDLEHEAQTQKLAADVGREHGPLDGVLHSVAFANFSKGMQPFHETVRADFLQATAISAFSLVELSRALKPHLKSDASVVSIGISSQVTASNYGYMSPIKAALESASRFLAKSFSADSRVRFNSVNAGPLKTSASAGIPGYLHNYLHAEKMTFRKEA
;
A
#
# COMPACT_ATOMS: atom_id res chain seq x y z
N GLY A 1 21.50 4.73 8.66
CA GLY A 1 20.68 5.92 8.68
C GLY A 1 20.20 6.36 7.31
N LEU A 2 19.07 7.04 7.28
CA LEU A 2 18.41 7.51 6.07
C LEU A 2 18.41 9.05 5.98
N THR A 3 19.33 9.71 6.68
CA THR A 3 19.45 11.17 6.66
C THR A 3 19.62 11.71 5.23
N GLY A 4 18.85 12.74 4.88
CA GLY A 4 18.84 13.33 3.54
C GLY A 4 18.06 12.56 2.49
N LYS A 5 17.40 11.44 2.87
CA LYS A 5 16.52 10.67 1.99
C LYS A 5 15.07 11.08 2.13
N THR A 6 14.31 11.02 1.04
CA THR A 6 12.91 11.39 1.00
C THR A 6 12.05 10.22 0.50
N TYR A 7 10.99 9.91 1.24
CA TYR A 7 10.07 8.82 0.92
C TYR A 7 8.62 9.30 0.86
N LEU A 8 7.89 8.84 -0.15
CA LEU A 8 6.44 9.00 -0.23
C LEU A 8 5.75 7.76 0.38
N VAL A 9 4.86 7.99 1.34
CA VAL A 9 4.13 6.92 2.04
C VAL A 9 2.63 7.07 1.80
N LEU A 10 2.02 6.03 1.22
CA LEU A 10 0.57 5.94 1.00
C LEU A 10 -0.05 4.86 1.90
N GLY A 11 -1.26 5.12 2.39
CA GLY A 11 -2.05 4.13 3.11
C GLY A 11 -2.09 4.31 4.64
N VAL A 12 -1.67 5.45 5.17
CA VAL A 12 -1.89 5.76 6.58
C VAL A 12 -3.38 5.97 6.83
N ALA A 13 -3.97 5.11 7.64
CA ALA A 13 -5.38 5.17 8.02
C ALA A 13 -5.58 5.46 9.52
N ASN A 14 -4.64 5.10 10.36
CA ASN A 14 -4.56 5.37 11.80
C ASN A 14 -3.23 4.84 12.37
N LYS A 15 -3.06 4.92 13.70
CA LYS A 15 -1.85 4.46 14.43
C LYS A 15 -1.55 2.95 14.28
N LYS A 16 -2.51 2.13 13.85
CA LYS A 16 -2.35 0.68 13.67
C LYS A 16 -2.02 0.29 12.23
N SER A 17 -2.00 1.23 11.29
CA SER A 17 -1.68 0.93 9.88
C SER A 17 -0.20 0.61 9.69
N VAL A 18 0.08 -0.37 8.85
CA VAL A 18 1.46 -0.72 8.45
C VAL A 18 2.20 0.51 7.93
N ALA A 19 1.54 1.31 7.08
CA ALA A 19 2.10 2.55 6.55
C ALA A 19 2.58 3.52 7.64
N TRP A 20 1.82 3.64 8.75
CA TRP A 20 2.21 4.48 9.87
C TRP A 20 3.49 3.98 10.55
N HIS A 21 3.58 2.69 10.84
CA HIS A 21 4.76 2.11 11.47
C HIS A 21 6.00 2.23 10.59
N VAL A 22 5.87 1.96 9.29
CA VAL A 22 6.98 2.16 8.33
C VAL A 22 7.40 3.63 8.28
N ALA A 23 6.44 4.57 8.18
CA ALA A 23 6.74 6.00 8.17
C ALA A 23 7.51 6.43 9.43
N LYS A 24 7.07 5.96 10.61
CA LYS A 24 7.77 6.24 11.89
C LYS A 24 9.19 5.69 11.90
N THR A 25 9.39 4.48 11.40
CA THR A 25 10.74 3.91 11.29
C THR A 25 11.63 4.73 10.35
N LEU A 26 11.10 5.14 9.20
CA LEU A 26 11.82 6.00 8.26
C LEU A 26 12.23 7.34 8.91
N GLU A 27 11.31 7.97 9.65
CA GLU A 27 11.57 9.23 10.37
C GLU A 27 12.63 9.05 11.46
N VAL A 28 12.56 7.98 12.27
CA VAL A 28 13.55 7.66 13.30
C VAL A 28 14.95 7.45 12.69
N GLU A 29 15.01 6.86 11.49
CA GLU A 29 16.26 6.70 10.74
C GLU A 29 16.76 8.00 10.07
N GLY A 30 16.04 9.10 10.24
CA GLY A 30 16.43 10.43 9.75
C GLY A 30 15.91 10.78 8.36
N ALA A 31 15.00 10.00 7.79
CA ALA A 31 14.42 10.30 6.50
C ALA A 31 13.33 11.39 6.60
N LYS A 32 13.17 12.16 5.52
CA LYS A 32 12.00 12.98 5.28
C LYS A 32 10.87 12.09 4.74
N VAL A 33 9.71 12.14 5.38
CA VAL A 33 8.52 11.39 4.93
C VAL A 33 7.45 12.35 4.44
N VAL A 34 6.99 12.12 3.23
CA VAL A 34 5.84 12.78 2.59
C VAL A 34 4.68 11.81 2.61
N TYR A 35 3.50 12.27 2.97
CA TYR A 35 2.33 11.43 3.13
C TYR A 35 1.31 11.68 2.04
N SER A 36 0.59 10.62 1.64
CA SER A 36 -0.61 10.75 0.84
C SER A 36 -1.77 10.03 1.49
N VAL A 37 -2.91 10.71 1.56
CA VAL A 37 -4.17 10.20 2.10
C VAL A 37 -5.30 10.40 1.10
N ARG A 38 -6.30 9.52 1.14
CA ARG A 38 -7.34 9.45 0.12
C ARG A 38 -8.22 10.71 0.00
N SER A 39 -8.52 11.36 1.13
CA SER A 39 -9.50 12.44 1.15
C SER A 39 -9.29 13.39 2.31
N GLN A 40 -9.92 14.57 2.25
CA GLN A 40 -9.93 15.54 3.35
C GLN A 40 -10.51 14.93 4.63
N ALA A 41 -11.62 14.19 4.55
CA ALA A 41 -12.20 13.51 5.70
C ALA A 41 -11.21 12.50 6.34
N ARG A 42 -10.39 11.82 5.52
CA ARG A 42 -9.31 10.97 6.04
C ARG A 42 -8.24 11.80 6.73
N LEU A 43 -7.81 12.90 6.16
CA LEU A 43 -6.82 13.80 6.77
C LEU A 43 -7.33 14.33 8.11
N ASP A 44 -8.59 14.77 8.17
CA ASP A 44 -9.22 15.26 9.39
C ASP A 44 -9.26 14.19 10.50
N SER A 45 -9.48 12.93 10.14
CA SER A 45 -9.44 11.80 11.07
C SER A 45 -8.03 11.47 11.60
N LEU A 46 -6.99 12.03 10.96
CA LEU A 46 -5.58 11.83 11.31
C LEU A 46 -4.97 13.06 12.00
N LYS A 47 -5.79 14.04 12.38
CA LYS A 47 -5.34 15.18 13.21
C LYS A 47 -4.63 14.66 14.46
N GLY A 48 -3.54 15.33 14.86
CA GLY A 48 -2.65 14.89 15.92
C GLY A 48 -1.65 13.79 15.53
N LEU A 49 -1.87 13.10 14.40
CA LEU A 49 -0.94 12.10 13.89
C LEU A 49 -0.05 12.66 12.77
N LEU A 50 -0.63 13.45 11.87
CA LEU A 50 0.02 14.03 10.71
C LEU A 50 0.16 15.56 10.79
N ASP A 51 -0.12 16.17 11.94
CA ASP A 51 0.01 17.62 12.12
C ASP A 51 1.46 18.08 11.85
N GLY A 52 1.59 19.14 11.06
CA GLY A 52 2.88 19.68 10.66
C GLY A 52 3.68 18.84 9.66
N LYS A 53 3.13 17.73 9.17
CA LYS A 53 3.76 16.88 8.16
C LYS A 53 3.31 17.27 6.74
N PRO A 54 4.15 17.08 5.71
CA PRO A 54 3.73 17.26 4.32
C PRO A 54 2.75 16.15 3.92
N VAL A 55 1.47 16.53 3.68
CA VAL A 55 0.39 15.62 3.33
C VAL A 55 -0.30 16.07 2.05
N TYR A 56 -0.51 15.15 1.12
CA TYR A 56 -1.21 15.36 -0.15
C TYR A 56 -2.48 14.50 -0.21
N LEU A 57 -3.55 15.07 -0.77
CA LEU A 57 -4.77 14.33 -1.02
C LEU A 57 -4.68 13.61 -2.37
N CYS A 58 -4.96 12.31 -2.37
CA CYS A 58 -5.00 11.53 -3.59
C CYS A 58 -5.89 10.29 -3.39
N ASP A 59 -7.01 10.25 -4.09
CA ASP A 59 -7.79 9.03 -4.26
C ASP A 59 -7.24 8.28 -5.48
N LEU A 60 -6.62 7.13 -5.22
CA LEU A 60 -6.00 6.28 -6.25
C LEU A 60 -7.02 5.61 -7.19
N GLU A 61 -8.31 5.79 -6.96
CA GLU A 61 -9.35 5.42 -7.92
C GLU A 61 -9.35 6.34 -9.16
N HIS A 62 -8.71 7.51 -9.06
CA HIS A 62 -8.71 8.54 -10.09
C HIS A 62 -7.30 8.82 -10.61
N GLU A 63 -7.02 8.39 -11.84
CA GLU A 63 -5.72 8.57 -12.48
C GLU A 63 -5.23 10.04 -12.47
N ALA A 64 -6.14 11.00 -12.71
CA ALA A 64 -5.79 12.42 -12.70
C ALA A 64 -5.27 12.90 -11.32
N GLN A 65 -5.78 12.33 -10.22
CA GLN A 65 -5.27 12.64 -8.89
C GLN A 65 -3.90 12.02 -8.65
N THR A 66 -3.64 10.82 -9.17
CA THR A 66 -2.33 10.17 -9.12
C THR A 66 -1.28 10.97 -9.89
N GLN A 67 -1.63 11.48 -11.08
CA GLN A 67 -0.77 12.35 -11.87
C GLN A 67 -0.47 13.67 -11.14
N LYS A 68 -1.50 14.29 -10.57
CA LYS A 68 -1.35 15.53 -9.78
C LYS A 68 -0.46 15.29 -8.54
N LEU A 69 -0.69 14.22 -7.80
CA LEU A 69 0.16 13.85 -6.65
C LEU A 69 1.62 13.73 -7.05
N ALA A 70 1.90 13.02 -8.13
CA ALA A 70 3.28 12.81 -8.60
C ALA A 70 3.95 14.12 -9.00
N ALA A 71 3.24 15.01 -9.72
CA ALA A 71 3.75 16.31 -10.12
C ALA A 71 4.04 17.22 -8.92
N ASP A 72 3.10 17.30 -7.96
CA ASP A 72 3.25 18.16 -6.78
C ASP A 72 4.37 17.66 -5.87
N VAL A 73 4.37 16.37 -5.54
CA VAL A 73 5.42 15.77 -4.69
C VAL A 73 6.78 15.84 -5.37
N GLY A 74 6.84 15.60 -6.68
CA GLY A 74 8.08 15.70 -7.44
C GLY A 74 8.66 17.10 -7.44
N ARG A 75 7.83 18.12 -7.63
CA ARG A 75 8.22 19.53 -7.61
C ARG A 75 8.72 19.98 -6.23
N GLU A 76 8.05 19.58 -5.16
CA GLU A 76 8.27 20.11 -3.80
C GLU A 76 9.23 19.28 -2.98
N HIS A 77 9.37 17.98 -3.28
CA HIS A 77 10.11 17.02 -2.46
C HIS A 77 11.03 16.08 -3.26
N GLY A 78 10.97 16.10 -4.59
CA GLY A 78 11.79 15.21 -5.42
C GLY A 78 13.25 15.65 -5.54
N PRO A 79 14.11 14.77 -6.09
CA PRO A 79 13.78 13.39 -6.43
C PRO A 79 13.66 12.49 -5.20
N LEU A 80 12.71 11.54 -5.25
CA LEU A 80 12.41 10.62 -4.15
C LEU A 80 13.39 9.46 -4.09
N ASP A 81 13.77 9.06 -2.89
CA ASP A 81 14.55 7.84 -2.62
C ASP A 81 13.66 6.59 -2.57
N GLY A 82 12.37 6.74 -2.35
CA GLY A 82 11.47 5.60 -2.41
C GLY A 82 10.01 5.93 -2.17
N VAL A 83 9.19 4.87 -2.35
CA VAL A 83 7.74 4.93 -2.23
C VAL A 83 7.25 3.70 -1.47
N LEU A 84 6.37 3.89 -0.50
CA LEU A 84 5.61 2.82 0.12
C LEU A 84 4.16 2.87 -0.38
N HIS A 85 3.75 1.83 -1.12
CA HIS A 85 2.38 1.58 -1.51
C HIS A 85 1.73 0.58 -0.55
N SER A 86 1.08 1.09 0.50
CA SER A 86 0.40 0.28 1.53
C SER A 86 -1.11 0.49 1.46
N VAL A 87 -1.66 0.30 0.26
CA VAL A 87 -3.06 0.57 -0.05
C VAL A 87 -3.82 -0.73 -0.26
N ALA A 88 -5.01 -0.79 0.29
CA ALA A 88 -5.98 -1.84 0.03
C ALA A 88 -7.39 -1.26 0.19
N PHE A 89 -8.26 -1.60 -0.75
CA PHE A 89 -9.68 -1.27 -0.72
C PHE A 89 -10.47 -2.48 -1.20
N ALA A 90 -11.56 -2.77 -0.51
CA ALA A 90 -12.53 -3.77 -0.93
C ALA A 90 -13.94 -3.24 -0.63
N ASN A 91 -14.81 -3.31 -1.63
CA ASN A 91 -16.22 -3.03 -1.50
C ASN A 91 -16.97 -4.35 -1.61
N PHE A 92 -17.55 -4.84 -0.53
CA PHE A 92 -18.38 -6.03 -0.53
C PHE A 92 -19.85 -5.60 -0.56
N SER A 93 -20.31 -5.06 -1.70
CA SER A 93 -21.65 -4.46 -1.85
C SER A 93 -22.80 -5.41 -1.55
N LYS A 94 -22.58 -6.71 -1.71
CA LYS A 94 -23.54 -7.79 -1.36
C LYS A 94 -23.12 -8.60 -0.13
N GLY A 95 -22.21 -8.06 0.69
CA GLY A 95 -21.58 -8.79 1.78
C GLY A 95 -20.52 -9.79 1.29
N MET A 96 -19.96 -10.55 2.23
CA MET A 96 -19.00 -11.59 1.90
C MET A 96 -19.72 -12.80 1.28
N GLN A 97 -19.45 -13.04 0.03
CA GLN A 97 -20.02 -14.14 -0.76
C GLN A 97 -18.96 -15.21 -1.08
N PRO A 98 -19.35 -16.44 -1.44
CA PRO A 98 -18.42 -17.39 -2.07
C PRO A 98 -17.71 -16.74 -3.28
N PHE A 99 -16.46 -17.11 -3.51
CA PHE A 99 -15.63 -16.40 -4.50
C PHE A 99 -16.25 -16.37 -5.92
N HIS A 100 -16.92 -17.43 -6.34
CA HIS A 100 -17.58 -17.50 -7.66
C HIS A 100 -18.81 -16.57 -7.81
N GLU A 101 -19.33 -16.06 -6.69
CA GLU A 101 -20.41 -15.07 -6.63
C GLU A 101 -19.89 -13.62 -6.51
N THR A 102 -18.61 -13.42 -6.73
CA THR A 102 -17.98 -12.08 -6.63
C THR A 102 -18.65 -11.09 -7.58
N VAL A 103 -19.06 -9.94 -7.05
CA VAL A 103 -19.64 -8.87 -7.84
C VAL A 103 -18.57 -8.23 -8.73
N ARG A 104 -18.79 -8.24 -10.05
CA ARG A 104 -17.81 -7.74 -11.03
C ARG A 104 -17.39 -6.29 -10.75
N ALA A 105 -18.33 -5.40 -10.44
CA ALA A 105 -18.03 -4.00 -10.17
C ALA A 105 -17.10 -3.84 -8.96
N ASP A 106 -17.38 -4.58 -7.87
CA ASP A 106 -16.56 -4.57 -6.67
C ASP A 106 -15.13 -5.07 -6.94
N PHE A 107 -15.02 -6.14 -7.71
CA PHE A 107 -13.73 -6.72 -8.10
C PHE A 107 -12.90 -5.76 -8.95
N LEU A 108 -13.52 -5.12 -9.94
CA LEU A 108 -12.83 -4.16 -10.82
C LEU A 108 -12.38 -2.92 -10.05
N GLN A 109 -13.23 -2.35 -9.19
CA GLN A 109 -12.88 -1.21 -8.34
C GLN A 109 -11.72 -1.56 -7.39
N ALA A 110 -11.83 -2.69 -6.69
CA ALA A 110 -10.78 -3.13 -5.78
C ALA A 110 -9.46 -3.41 -6.50
N THR A 111 -9.50 -3.95 -7.73
CA THR A 111 -8.32 -4.19 -8.56
C THR A 111 -7.66 -2.87 -8.96
N ALA A 112 -8.45 -1.89 -9.42
CA ALA A 112 -7.95 -0.57 -9.78
C ALA A 112 -7.20 0.07 -8.60
N ILE A 113 -7.85 0.13 -7.43
CA ILE A 113 -7.30 0.82 -6.25
C ILE A 113 -6.17 0.02 -5.57
N SER A 114 -6.30 -1.30 -5.45
CA SER A 114 -5.40 -2.10 -4.60
C SER A 114 -4.23 -2.73 -5.34
N ALA A 115 -4.28 -2.81 -6.69
CA ALA A 115 -3.23 -3.42 -7.50
C ALA A 115 -2.76 -2.50 -8.63
N PHE A 116 -3.66 -2.07 -9.52
CA PHE A 116 -3.27 -1.31 -10.70
C PHE A 116 -2.77 0.10 -10.37
N SER A 117 -3.23 0.68 -9.28
CA SER A 117 -2.75 1.97 -8.77
C SER A 117 -1.23 2.01 -8.55
N LEU A 118 -0.58 0.87 -8.24
CA LEU A 118 0.88 0.81 -8.17
C LEU A 118 1.52 1.09 -9.54
N VAL A 119 0.92 0.58 -10.62
CA VAL A 119 1.41 0.78 -11.99
C VAL A 119 1.26 2.25 -12.38
N GLU A 120 0.08 2.84 -12.16
CA GLU A 120 -0.20 4.25 -12.45
C GLU A 120 0.70 5.19 -11.66
N LEU A 121 0.81 4.94 -10.36
CA LEU A 121 1.67 5.74 -9.47
C LEU A 121 3.14 5.65 -9.88
N SER A 122 3.63 4.44 -10.20
CA SER A 122 5.01 4.24 -10.63
C SER A 122 5.30 4.95 -11.95
N ARG A 123 4.36 4.89 -12.91
CA ARG A 123 4.45 5.63 -14.18
C ARG A 123 4.53 7.13 -13.96
N ALA A 124 3.63 7.67 -13.14
CA ALA A 124 3.57 9.09 -12.87
C ALA A 124 4.80 9.61 -12.10
N LEU A 125 5.31 8.82 -11.15
CA LEU A 125 6.48 9.16 -10.35
C LEU A 125 7.82 8.91 -11.06
N LYS A 126 7.86 8.18 -12.17
CA LYS A 126 9.13 7.81 -12.84
C LYS A 126 10.10 8.98 -13.01
N PRO A 127 9.70 10.17 -13.51
CA PRO A 127 10.61 11.32 -13.67
C PRO A 127 11.03 11.96 -12.33
N HIS A 128 10.40 11.59 -11.22
CA HIS A 128 10.59 12.15 -9.89
C HIS A 128 11.27 11.18 -8.92
N LEU A 129 11.66 10.00 -9.39
CA LEU A 129 12.43 9.02 -8.61
C LEU A 129 13.93 9.19 -8.87
N LYS A 130 14.75 8.96 -7.85
CA LYS A 130 16.17 8.73 -8.04
C LYS A 130 16.39 7.45 -8.85
N SER A 131 17.48 7.39 -9.59
CA SER A 131 17.79 6.24 -10.45
C SER A 131 17.93 4.90 -9.71
N ASP A 132 18.15 4.92 -8.41
CA ASP A 132 18.30 3.77 -7.53
C ASP A 132 17.23 3.70 -6.42
N ALA A 133 16.13 4.40 -6.59
CA ALA A 133 15.00 4.45 -5.63
C ALA A 133 14.43 3.05 -5.33
N SER A 134 13.72 2.95 -4.22
CA SER A 134 13.07 1.71 -3.79
C SER A 134 11.56 1.89 -3.69
N VAL A 135 10.79 1.11 -4.44
CA VAL A 135 9.33 1.06 -4.37
C VAL A 135 8.93 -0.24 -3.67
N VAL A 136 8.17 -0.11 -2.59
CA VAL A 136 7.72 -1.25 -1.80
C VAL A 136 6.20 -1.27 -1.76
N SER A 137 5.60 -2.42 -2.08
CA SER A 137 4.17 -2.67 -1.91
C SER A 137 3.90 -3.63 -0.76
N ILE A 138 2.75 -3.46 -0.09
CA ILE A 138 2.29 -4.36 0.96
C ILE A 138 1.26 -5.33 0.38
N GLY A 139 1.63 -6.60 0.36
CA GLY A 139 0.83 -7.70 -0.13
C GLY A 139 0.45 -8.70 0.95
N ILE A 140 -0.05 -9.84 0.49
CA ILE A 140 -0.21 -11.08 1.26
C ILE A 140 0.37 -12.23 0.46
N SER A 141 0.68 -13.35 1.10
CA SER A 141 1.18 -14.52 0.39
C SER A 141 0.18 -14.99 -0.68
N SER A 142 0.65 -15.17 -1.91
CA SER A 142 -0.11 -15.76 -3.01
C SER A 142 -0.08 -17.29 -3.03
N GLN A 143 0.70 -17.90 -2.14
CA GLN A 143 0.87 -19.35 -2.06
C GLN A 143 -0.19 -20.05 -1.19
N VAL A 144 -1.01 -19.30 -0.48
CA VAL A 144 -2.03 -19.80 0.43
C VAL A 144 -3.37 -19.18 0.08
N THR A 145 -4.42 -20.01 0.00
CA THR A 145 -5.79 -19.52 -0.10
C THR A 145 -6.27 -19.12 1.28
N ALA A 146 -6.28 -17.82 1.58
CA ALA A 146 -6.70 -17.31 2.86
C ALA A 146 -8.22 -17.41 3.02
N SER A 147 -8.69 -18.10 4.05
CA SER A 147 -10.12 -18.18 4.38
C SER A 147 -10.68 -16.78 4.66
N ASN A 148 -11.91 -16.52 4.25
CA ASN A 148 -12.64 -15.27 4.48
C ASN A 148 -11.94 -13.99 3.96
N TYR A 149 -11.01 -14.13 3.00
CA TYR A 149 -10.32 -12.96 2.40
C TYR A 149 -10.96 -12.53 1.07
N GLY A 150 -11.94 -13.31 0.58
CA GLY A 150 -12.69 -13.03 -0.63
C GLY A 150 -11.79 -12.78 -1.84
N TYR A 151 -12.18 -11.85 -2.67
CA TYR A 151 -11.45 -11.51 -3.90
C TYR A 151 -10.18 -10.67 -3.66
N MET A 152 -9.89 -10.24 -2.44
CA MET A 152 -8.66 -9.49 -2.16
C MET A 152 -7.40 -10.34 -2.31
N SER A 153 -7.48 -11.66 -2.09
CA SER A 153 -6.35 -12.57 -2.26
C SER A 153 -5.81 -12.57 -3.70
N PRO A 154 -6.62 -12.85 -4.74
CA PRO A 154 -6.15 -12.77 -6.12
C PRO A 154 -5.74 -11.35 -6.55
N ILE A 155 -6.37 -10.29 -6.01
CA ILE A 155 -5.95 -8.90 -6.28
C ILE A 155 -4.55 -8.63 -5.72
N LYS A 156 -4.25 -9.11 -4.51
CA LYS A 156 -2.90 -8.98 -3.94
C LYS A 156 -1.86 -9.83 -4.66
N ALA A 157 -2.24 -10.97 -5.20
CA ALA A 157 -1.37 -11.75 -6.11
C ALA A 157 -1.06 -10.97 -7.41
N ALA A 158 -2.06 -10.28 -7.96
CA ALA A 158 -1.87 -9.38 -9.11
C ALA A 158 -0.93 -8.21 -8.77
N LEU A 159 -1.05 -7.60 -7.59
CA LEU A 159 -0.14 -6.55 -7.11
C LEU A 159 1.32 -7.06 -7.03
N GLU A 160 1.52 -8.25 -6.48
CA GLU A 160 2.85 -8.87 -6.38
C GLU A 160 3.43 -9.15 -7.77
N SER A 161 2.63 -9.68 -8.69
CA SER A 161 3.05 -9.88 -10.08
C SER A 161 3.37 -8.56 -10.77
N ALA A 162 2.54 -7.53 -10.61
CA ALA A 162 2.77 -6.19 -11.17
C ALA A 162 4.11 -5.60 -10.69
N SER A 163 4.47 -5.79 -9.42
CA SER A 163 5.78 -5.34 -8.89
C SER A 163 6.95 -5.94 -9.66
N ARG A 164 6.89 -7.24 -10.00
CA ARG A 164 7.94 -7.91 -10.80
C ARG A 164 8.01 -7.36 -12.24
N PHE A 165 6.87 -7.10 -12.87
CA PHE A 165 6.81 -6.52 -14.21
C PHE A 165 7.28 -5.06 -14.23
N LEU A 166 6.98 -4.28 -13.20
CA LEU A 166 7.50 -2.93 -13.02
C LEU A 166 9.02 -2.93 -12.86
N ALA A 167 9.58 -3.84 -12.04
CA ALA A 167 11.04 -4.00 -11.91
C ALA A 167 11.70 -4.26 -13.28
N LYS A 168 11.14 -5.18 -14.07
CA LYS A 168 11.61 -5.45 -15.44
C LYS A 168 11.50 -4.23 -16.34
N SER A 169 10.36 -3.52 -16.32
CA SER A 169 10.14 -2.35 -17.17
C SER A 169 11.08 -1.20 -16.84
N PHE A 170 11.30 -0.93 -15.55
CA PHE A 170 12.17 0.16 -15.11
C PHE A 170 13.67 -0.17 -15.28
N SER A 171 14.05 -1.45 -15.29
CA SER A 171 15.45 -1.86 -15.47
C SER A 171 16.02 -1.52 -16.85
N ALA A 172 15.19 -1.10 -17.80
CA ALA A 172 15.64 -0.66 -19.12
C ALA A 172 16.46 0.65 -19.07
N ASP A 173 16.16 1.53 -18.11
CA ASP A 173 16.74 2.89 -18.04
C ASP A 173 17.03 3.37 -16.61
N SER A 174 16.85 2.52 -15.60
CA SER A 174 17.08 2.86 -14.19
C SER A 174 17.51 1.65 -13.37
N ARG A 175 17.88 1.89 -12.11
CA ARG A 175 18.14 0.86 -11.09
C ARG A 175 17.08 0.86 -9.99
N VAL A 176 15.91 1.42 -10.27
CA VAL A 176 14.79 1.43 -9.34
C VAL A 176 14.38 -0.01 -9.01
N ARG A 177 14.26 -0.30 -7.72
CA ARG A 177 13.89 -1.62 -7.21
C ARG A 177 12.43 -1.64 -6.83
N PHE A 178 11.73 -2.70 -7.24
CA PHE A 178 10.35 -2.97 -6.86
C PHE A 178 10.30 -4.24 -6.03
N ASN A 179 9.74 -4.15 -4.83
CA ASN A 179 9.60 -5.29 -3.93
C ASN A 179 8.20 -5.33 -3.32
N SER A 180 7.71 -6.54 -3.06
CA SER A 180 6.49 -6.75 -2.27
C SER A 180 6.85 -7.37 -0.94
N VAL A 181 6.31 -6.82 0.14
CA VAL A 181 6.36 -7.42 1.48
C VAL A 181 5.02 -8.09 1.74
N ASN A 182 5.04 -9.41 1.79
CA ASN A 182 3.87 -10.24 2.03
C ASN A 182 3.85 -10.65 3.50
N ALA A 183 3.11 -9.91 4.30
CA ALA A 183 2.98 -10.17 5.73
C ALA A 183 1.97 -11.29 6.01
N GLY A 184 2.17 -12.01 7.09
CA GLY A 184 1.15 -12.84 7.72
C GLY A 184 0.03 -11.99 8.34
N PRO A 185 -0.88 -12.59 9.12
CA PRO A 185 -1.95 -11.84 9.78
C PRO A 185 -1.42 -10.77 10.73
N LEU A 186 -1.77 -9.52 10.50
CA LEU A 186 -1.41 -8.37 11.34
C LEU A 186 -2.65 -7.76 11.98
N LYS A 187 -2.60 -7.44 13.26
CA LYS A 187 -3.69 -6.76 13.99
C LYS A 187 -3.80 -5.29 13.57
N THR A 188 -4.42 -5.04 12.42
CA THR A 188 -4.65 -3.70 11.88
C THR A 188 -6.13 -3.38 11.81
N SER A 189 -6.48 -2.11 11.54
CA SER A 189 -7.88 -1.73 11.33
C SER A 189 -8.46 -2.33 10.04
N ALA A 190 -7.64 -2.52 9.03
CA ALA A 190 -8.06 -3.19 7.80
C ALA A 190 -8.43 -4.66 8.06
N SER A 191 -7.62 -5.37 8.84
CA SER A 191 -7.89 -6.76 9.21
C SER A 191 -9.09 -6.93 10.15
N ALA A 192 -9.37 -5.94 11.00
CA ALA A 192 -10.54 -5.96 11.88
C ALA A 192 -11.88 -5.97 11.11
N GLY A 193 -11.90 -5.49 9.87
CA GLY A 193 -13.06 -5.52 8.98
C GLY A 193 -13.28 -6.86 8.27
N ILE A 194 -12.37 -7.82 8.41
CA ILE A 194 -12.47 -9.12 7.74
C ILE A 194 -13.26 -10.10 8.64
N PRO A 195 -14.40 -10.65 8.18
CA PRO A 195 -15.14 -11.63 8.96
C PRO A 195 -14.27 -12.83 9.33
N GLY A 196 -14.32 -13.25 10.60
CA GLY A 196 -13.53 -14.40 11.08
C GLY A 196 -12.01 -14.16 11.18
N TYR A 197 -11.53 -12.92 11.01
CA TYR A 197 -10.11 -12.61 11.08
C TYR A 197 -9.43 -13.08 12.38
N LEU A 198 -10.08 -12.91 13.52
CA LEU A 198 -9.52 -13.35 14.81
C LEU A 198 -9.25 -14.86 14.82
N HIS A 199 -10.16 -15.65 14.25
CA HIS A 199 -9.96 -17.10 14.12
C HIS A 199 -8.73 -17.43 13.25
N ASN A 200 -8.61 -16.77 12.11
CA ASN A 200 -7.46 -16.93 11.21
C ASN A 200 -6.14 -16.51 11.89
N TYR A 201 -6.17 -15.41 12.64
CA TYR A 201 -5.02 -14.94 13.41
C TYR A 201 -4.58 -15.98 14.46
N LEU A 202 -5.52 -16.45 15.29
CA LEU A 202 -5.22 -17.46 16.30
C LEU A 202 -4.78 -18.79 15.71
N HIS A 203 -5.30 -19.15 14.53
CA HIS A 203 -4.83 -20.33 13.80
C HIS A 203 -3.38 -20.15 13.33
N ALA A 204 -3.06 -19.03 12.71
CA ALA A 204 -1.69 -18.72 12.27
C ALA A 204 -0.70 -18.74 13.46
N GLU A 205 -1.09 -18.13 14.58
CA GLU A 205 -0.30 -18.12 15.81
C GLU A 205 0.03 -19.57 16.29
N LYS A 206 -0.96 -20.47 16.25
CA LYS A 206 -0.75 -21.89 16.59
C LYS A 206 0.15 -22.64 15.61
N MET A 207 0.13 -22.26 14.34
CA MET A 207 0.89 -22.91 13.27
C MET A 207 2.35 -22.45 13.18
N THR A 208 2.71 -21.33 13.79
CA THR A 208 4.10 -20.86 13.82
C THR A 208 4.90 -21.61 14.89
N PHE A 209 6.19 -21.84 14.65
CA PHE A 209 7.07 -22.48 15.64
C PHE A 209 7.20 -21.64 16.92
N ARG A 210 7.15 -20.31 16.81
CA ARG A 210 7.22 -19.39 17.95
C ARG A 210 5.91 -19.24 18.70
N LYS A 211 4.80 -19.76 18.14
CA LYS A 211 3.44 -19.53 18.65
C LYS A 211 3.05 -18.03 18.69
N GLU A 212 3.58 -17.28 17.74
CA GLU A 212 3.33 -15.85 17.53
C GLU A 212 2.90 -15.63 16.08
N ALA A 213 2.04 -14.65 15.82
CA ALA A 213 1.60 -14.26 14.47
C ALA A 213 1.82 -12.77 14.23
#